data_da30c6911d6c50f21097a5715781d6f0
#
_entry.id   da30c6911d6c50f21097a5715781d6f0
#
_cell.length_a   1.000
_cell.length_b   1.000
_cell.length_c   1.000
_cell.angle_alpha   90.00
_cell.angle_beta   90.00
_cell.angle_gamma   90.00
#
_symmetry.space_group_name_H-M   'P 1'
#
loop_
_entity.id
_entity.type
_entity.pdbx_description
1 polymer ?
#
loop_
_entity_poly.entity_id
_entity_poly.type
_entity_poly.pdbx_seq_one_letter_code
_entity_poly.pdbx_strand_id
1 'polypeptide(L)'
;MAENQYKDAITYTQPIMKQITDETTMKLFEDTNLTSVIKFLRTHKGPMTVVDLENAFKNVGEKKSDKTIYRYLKKLEDAGLVIQAGKRVFPSDEKKLKTHTLYMRTAKVFHLAKPEEKEVCPEERKMIEAVGIAMAIHKKTSLKSVNCLEKFLKKFKSRYNSYPKAIIPNAEDEISELLEDLDFEYSKSMIETISFLALLDDKTDWQQELNECFD
;
A
#
# COMPACT_ATOMS: atom_id res chain seq x y z
N MET A 1 -5.09 -36.75 15.49
CA MET A 1 -4.32 -36.04 14.44
C MET A 1 -3.07 -35.53 15.11
N ALA A 2 -1.88 -36.02 14.72
CA ALA A 2 -0.61 -35.56 15.30
C ALA A 2 -0.46 -34.07 14.91
N GLU A 3 -0.42 -33.17 15.88
CA GLU A 3 -0.01 -31.80 15.70
C GLU A 3 1.41 -31.84 15.08
N ASN A 4 1.54 -31.33 13.86
CA ASN A 4 2.84 -31.11 13.25
C ASN A 4 3.57 -30.08 14.12
N GLN A 5 4.36 -30.56 15.09
CA GLN A 5 5.21 -29.70 15.90
C GLN A 5 6.28 -29.09 15.01
N TYR A 6 6.04 -27.90 14.50
CA TYR A 6 7.07 -27.07 13.89
C TYR A 6 7.26 -25.82 14.76
N LYS A 7 8.43 -25.20 14.63
CA LYS A 7 8.73 -23.92 15.28
C LYS A 7 9.12 -22.90 14.22
N ASP A 8 8.43 -21.78 14.24
CA ASP A 8 8.75 -20.64 13.38
C ASP A 8 9.78 -19.73 14.06
N ALA A 9 10.93 -19.54 13.42
CA ALA A 9 11.96 -18.59 13.82
C ALA A 9 11.86 -17.37 12.92
N ILE A 10 11.12 -16.36 13.40
CA ILE A 10 10.88 -15.10 12.68
C ILE A 10 11.98 -14.13 13.07
N THR A 11 12.59 -13.49 12.09
CA THR A 11 13.70 -12.52 12.25
C THR A 11 13.35 -11.11 11.74
N TYR A 12 12.16 -10.95 11.18
CA TYR A 12 11.70 -9.68 10.61
C TYR A 12 10.54 -9.10 11.42
N THR A 13 10.68 -7.84 11.85
CA THR A 13 9.61 -7.06 12.44
C THR A 13 8.95 -6.23 11.34
N GLN A 14 7.65 -6.48 11.11
CA GLN A 14 6.89 -5.86 10.05
C GLN A 14 6.44 -4.46 10.46
N PRO A 15 6.89 -3.37 9.79
CA PRO A 15 6.37 -2.04 10.03
C PRO A 15 4.91 -1.92 9.60
N ILE A 16 4.19 -0.98 10.20
CA ILE A 16 2.77 -0.79 9.96
C ILE A 16 2.47 -0.35 8.52
N MET A 17 3.26 0.57 7.98
CA MET A 17 3.01 1.12 6.65
C MET A 17 4.29 1.26 5.82
N LYS A 18 4.17 0.96 4.53
CA LYS A 18 5.18 1.29 3.50
C LYS A 18 4.51 2.09 2.39
N GLN A 19 5.07 3.25 2.10
CA GLN A 19 4.66 4.05 0.94
C GLN A 19 5.34 3.53 -0.33
N ILE A 20 4.57 3.32 -1.38
CA ILE A 20 5.02 2.94 -2.71
C ILE A 20 4.83 4.13 -3.62
N THR A 21 5.91 4.63 -4.21
CA THR A 21 5.90 5.81 -5.09
C THR A 21 6.35 5.52 -6.51
N ASP A 22 7.02 4.39 -6.74
CA ASP A 22 7.49 4.04 -8.05
C ASP A 22 6.41 3.31 -8.87
N GLU A 23 6.24 3.71 -10.12
CA GLU A 23 5.20 3.21 -11.01
C GLU A 23 5.37 1.73 -11.36
N THR A 24 6.62 1.25 -11.41
CA THR A 24 6.92 -0.15 -11.72
C THR A 24 6.38 -1.08 -10.64
N THR A 25 6.61 -0.73 -9.38
CA THR A 25 6.05 -1.48 -8.24
C THR A 25 4.53 -1.35 -8.18
N MET A 26 3.97 -0.16 -8.47
CA MET A 26 2.50 0.02 -8.51
C MET A 26 1.83 -0.91 -9.52
N LYS A 27 2.41 -1.08 -10.71
CA LYS A 27 1.90 -2.00 -11.75
C LYS A 27 1.85 -3.47 -11.31
N LEU A 28 2.63 -3.86 -10.29
CA LEU A 28 2.55 -5.23 -9.77
C LEU A 28 1.23 -5.52 -9.05
N PHE A 29 0.55 -4.49 -8.54
CA PHE A 29 -0.77 -4.63 -7.94
C PHE A 29 -1.89 -4.84 -8.96
N GLU A 30 -1.63 -4.63 -10.25
CA GLU A 30 -2.55 -4.94 -11.35
C GLU A 30 -2.49 -6.42 -11.76
N ASP A 31 -1.39 -7.13 -11.44
CA ASP A 31 -1.24 -8.56 -11.69
C ASP A 31 -2.01 -9.36 -10.62
N THR A 32 -3.10 -10.01 -11.03
CA THR A 32 -3.99 -10.75 -10.12
C THR A 32 -3.29 -11.85 -9.33
N ASN A 33 -2.30 -12.54 -9.92
CA ASN A 33 -1.56 -13.60 -9.23
C ASN A 33 -0.63 -13.03 -8.15
N LEU A 34 0.07 -11.92 -8.43
CA LEU A 34 0.93 -11.26 -7.46
C LEU A 34 0.11 -10.66 -6.32
N THR A 35 -1.02 -10.03 -6.65
CA THR A 35 -1.96 -9.48 -5.68
C THR A 35 -2.56 -10.59 -4.80
N SER A 36 -2.83 -11.78 -5.37
CA SER A 36 -3.29 -12.94 -4.58
C SER A 36 -2.24 -13.38 -3.56
N VAL A 37 -0.94 -13.43 -3.91
CA VAL A 37 0.13 -13.73 -2.93
C VAL A 37 0.13 -12.70 -1.80
N ILE A 38 0.05 -11.40 -2.12
CA ILE A 38 0.01 -10.33 -1.11
C ILE A 38 -1.22 -10.48 -0.19
N LYS A 39 -2.40 -10.83 -0.76
CA LYS A 39 -3.63 -11.08 -0.01
C LYS A 39 -3.50 -12.29 0.91
N PHE A 40 -2.96 -13.42 0.43
CA PHE A 40 -2.78 -14.61 1.27
C PHE A 40 -1.83 -14.35 2.44
N LEU A 41 -0.69 -13.67 2.19
CA LEU A 41 0.23 -13.25 3.24
C LEU A 41 -0.40 -12.27 4.24
N ARG A 42 -1.46 -11.58 3.87
CA ARG A 42 -2.22 -10.71 4.76
C ARG A 42 -3.20 -11.51 5.63
N THR A 43 -4.03 -12.34 5.00
CA THR A 43 -5.13 -13.05 5.66
C THR A 43 -4.68 -14.16 6.58
N HIS A 44 -3.46 -14.68 6.38
CA HIS A 44 -2.89 -15.75 7.19
C HIS A 44 -2.46 -15.29 8.60
N LYS A 45 -2.48 -13.98 8.89
CA LYS A 45 -2.06 -13.39 10.19
C LYS A 45 -0.64 -13.83 10.62
N GLY A 46 0.27 -14.06 9.66
CA GLY A 46 1.65 -14.46 9.94
C GLY A 46 2.42 -14.81 8.65
N PRO A 47 3.71 -15.18 8.81
CA PRO A 47 4.51 -15.59 7.66
C PRO A 47 4.08 -16.95 7.11
N MET A 48 4.19 -17.13 5.80
CA MET A 48 3.82 -18.35 5.08
C MET A 48 5.04 -18.98 4.39
N THR A 49 5.03 -20.31 4.31
CA THR A 49 5.94 -21.06 3.43
C THR A 49 5.37 -21.13 2.02
N VAL A 50 6.18 -21.59 1.05
CA VAL A 50 5.70 -21.89 -0.31
C VAL A 50 4.58 -22.93 -0.29
N VAL A 51 4.66 -23.93 0.60
CA VAL A 51 3.63 -24.96 0.75
C VAL A 51 2.31 -24.37 1.26
N ASP A 52 2.37 -23.42 2.20
CA ASP A 52 1.18 -22.71 2.69
C ASP A 52 0.53 -21.90 1.57
N LEU A 53 1.33 -21.21 0.73
CA LEU A 53 0.87 -20.48 -0.43
C LEU A 53 0.26 -21.38 -1.51
N GLU A 54 0.87 -22.56 -1.76
CA GLU A 54 0.32 -23.57 -2.67
C GLU A 54 -1.08 -24.00 -2.22
N ASN A 55 -1.23 -24.30 -0.94
CA ASN A 55 -2.53 -24.65 -0.34
C ASN A 55 -3.53 -23.48 -0.44
N ALA A 56 -3.10 -22.25 -0.21
CA ALA A 56 -3.95 -21.07 -0.34
C ALA A 56 -4.47 -20.90 -1.77
N PHE A 57 -3.63 -21.04 -2.79
CA PHE A 57 -4.06 -21.04 -4.19
C PHE A 57 -5.03 -22.17 -4.50
N LYS A 58 -4.76 -23.37 -4.00
CA LYS A 58 -5.64 -24.55 -4.19
C LYS A 58 -7.02 -24.31 -3.58
N ASN A 59 -7.10 -23.68 -2.41
CA ASN A 59 -8.35 -23.39 -1.71
C ASN A 59 -9.25 -22.38 -2.46
N VAL A 60 -8.67 -21.52 -3.29
CA VAL A 60 -9.44 -20.60 -4.16
C VAL A 60 -9.68 -21.18 -5.57
N GLY A 61 -9.42 -22.48 -5.77
CA GLY A 61 -9.65 -23.16 -7.06
C GLY A 61 -8.52 -22.98 -8.09
N GLU A 62 -7.42 -22.33 -7.71
CA GLU A 62 -6.27 -22.12 -8.59
C GLU A 62 -5.10 -23.01 -8.18
N LYS A 63 -4.69 -23.93 -9.05
CA LYS A 63 -3.52 -24.76 -8.79
C LYS A 63 -2.27 -24.12 -9.38
N LYS A 64 -1.31 -23.77 -8.52
CA LYS A 64 0.02 -23.26 -8.93
C LYS A 64 1.11 -24.23 -8.47
N SER A 65 2.17 -24.41 -9.28
CA SER A 65 3.33 -25.19 -8.86
C SER A 65 4.27 -24.37 -7.97
N ASP A 66 5.04 -25.02 -7.12
CA ASP A 66 6.10 -24.41 -6.30
C ASP A 66 6.97 -23.47 -7.13
N LYS A 67 7.42 -23.93 -8.31
CA LYS A 67 8.24 -23.12 -9.21
C LYS A 67 7.56 -21.83 -9.63
N THR A 68 6.25 -21.85 -9.83
CA THR A 68 5.45 -20.67 -10.18
C THR A 68 5.35 -19.73 -8.98
N ILE A 69 5.10 -20.26 -7.79
CA ILE A 69 5.01 -19.48 -6.55
C ILE A 69 6.36 -18.84 -6.22
N TYR A 70 7.47 -19.57 -6.34
CA TYR A 70 8.80 -19.01 -6.17
C TYR A 70 9.07 -17.83 -7.12
N ARG A 71 8.62 -17.93 -8.38
CA ARG A 71 8.76 -16.84 -9.35
C ARG A 71 7.95 -15.61 -8.95
N TYR A 72 6.73 -15.80 -8.41
CA TYR A 72 5.92 -14.70 -7.87
C TYR A 72 6.59 -14.05 -6.66
N LEU A 73 7.02 -14.86 -5.70
CA LEU A 73 7.73 -14.37 -4.52
C LEU A 73 8.98 -13.60 -4.91
N LYS A 74 9.81 -14.14 -5.81
CA LYS A 74 11.01 -13.45 -6.29
C LYS A 74 10.70 -12.09 -6.88
N LYS A 75 9.67 -11.98 -7.73
CA LYS A 75 9.24 -10.72 -8.33
C LYS A 75 8.77 -9.71 -7.28
N LEU A 76 8.07 -10.17 -6.24
CA LEU A 76 7.63 -9.34 -5.12
C LEU A 76 8.77 -8.98 -4.17
N GLU A 77 9.76 -9.86 -3.96
CA GLU A 77 10.98 -9.56 -3.20
C GLU A 77 11.82 -8.49 -3.89
N ASP A 78 12.04 -8.62 -5.20
CA ASP A 78 12.81 -7.66 -6.00
C ASP A 78 12.16 -6.26 -6.00
N ALA A 79 10.82 -6.19 -5.89
CA ALA A 79 10.07 -4.96 -5.71
C ALA A 79 9.99 -4.50 -4.24
N GLY A 80 10.54 -5.26 -3.30
CA GLY A 80 10.51 -4.96 -1.88
C GLY A 80 9.10 -4.98 -1.25
N LEU A 81 8.18 -5.77 -1.81
CA LEU A 81 6.82 -5.96 -1.27
C LEU A 81 6.73 -7.17 -0.34
N VAL A 82 7.59 -8.15 -0.55
CA VAL A 82 7.69 -9.37 0.25
C VAL A 82 9.14 -9.53 0.70
N ILE A 83 9.35 -10.22 1.81
CA ILE A 83 10.66 -10.51 2.37
C ILE A 83 10.69 -11.94 2.93
N GLN A 84 11.87 -12.54 2.97
CA GLN A 84 12.12 -13.75 3.73
C GLN A 84 12.20 -13.39 5.22
N ALA A 85 11.13 -13.68 5.95
CA ALA A 85 10.95 -13.23 7.33
C ALA A 85 11.55 -14.18 8.38
N GLY A 86 12.02 -15.35 7.95
CA GLY A 86 12.56 -16.36 8.85
C GLY A 86 12.51 -17.77 8.29
N LYS A 87 12.51 -18.75 9.19
CA LYS A 87 12.47 -20.18 8.84
C LYS A 87 11.49 -20.93 9.72
N ARG A 88 10.72 -21.84 9.12
CA ARG A 88 9.96 -22.87 9.81
C ARG A 88 10.83 -24.10 9.96
N VAL A 89 11.02 -24.56 11.19
CA VAL A 89 11.87 -25.70 11.54
C VAL A 89 10.99 -26.88 11.91
N PHE A 90 11.19 -28.00 11.24
CA PHE A 90 10.52 -29.25 11.52
C PHE A 90 11.45 -30.16 12.34
N PRO A 91 10.99 -30.73 13.47
CA PRO A 91 11.73 -31.78 14.14
C PRO A 91 11.88 -32.96 13.18
N SER A 92 13.09 -33.50 13.07
CA SER A 92 13.40 -34.66 12.27
C SER A 92 14.11 -35.68 13.16
N ASP A 93 13.71 -36.96 13.07
CA ASP A 93 14.37 -38.05 13.75
C ASP A 93 15.79 -38.33 13.22
N GLU A 94 16.07 -37.83 12.00
CA GLU A 94 17.40 -37.80 11.42
C GLU A 94 18.11 -36.49 11.83
N LYS A 95 19.40 -36.56 12.17
CA LYS A 95 20.27 -35.44 12.64
C LYS A 95 20.28 -34.18 11.75
N LYS A 96 19.43 -34.10 10.71
CA LYS A 96 19.29 -32.95 9.82
C LYS A 96 17.92 -32.28 10.02
N LEU A 97 17.93 -31.07 10.55
CA LEU A 97 16.73 -30.25 10.64
C LEU A 97 16.22 -29.91 9.22
N LYS A 98 14.96 -30.23 8.95
CA LYS A 98 14.29 -29.78 7.73
C LYS A 98 13.76 -28.38 7.97
N THR A 99 14.10 -27.42 7.10
CA THR A 99 13.65 -26.02 7.22
C THR A 99 12.96 -25.56 5.95
N HIS A 100 11.90 -24.75 6.11
CA HIS A 100 11.25 -24.04 5.02
C HIS A 100 11.38 -22.54 5.25
N THR A 101 11.66 -21.79 4.20
CA THR A 101 11.69 -20.32 4.26
C THR A 101 10.29 -19.77 4.49
N LEU A 102 10.18 -18.82 5.40
CA LEU A 102 8.97 -18.07 5.70
C LEU A 102 9.00 -16.73 4.96
N TYR A 103 7.92 -16.41 4.29
CA TYR A 103 7.73 -15.16 3.57
C TYR A 103 6.67 -14.32 4.24
N MET A 104 6.88 -13.00 4.26
CA MET A 104 5.98 -12.02 4.84
C MET A 104 5.94 -10.77 3.97
N ARG A 105 4.87 -10.00 4.04
CA ARG A 105 4.83 -8.66 3.45
C ARG A 105 5.82 -7.74 4.18
N THR A 106 6.42 -6.80 3.45
CA THR A 106 7.36 -5.83 4.06
C THR A 106 6.66 -4.76 4.90
N ALA A 107 5.32 -4.66 4.87
CA ALA A 107 4.52 -3.81 5.76
C ALA A 107 3.10 -4.37 5.91
N LYS A 108 2.40 -4.01 7.00
CA LYS A 108 1.00 -4.37 7.23
C LYS A 108 0.08 -3.71 6.20
N VAL A 109 0.40 -2.46 5.80
CA VAL A 109 -0.35 -1.69 4.80
C VAL A 109 0.60 -1.12 3.75
N PHE A 110 0.23 -1.22 2.47
CA PHE A 110 0.89 -0.53 1.37
C PHE A 110 0.08 0.69 0.97
N HIS A 111 0.69 1.87 1.09
CA HIS A 111 0.12 3.13 0.61
C HIS A 111 0.65 3.46 -0.78
N LEU A 112 -0.19 3.33 -1.79
CA LEU A 112 0.15 3.66 -3.18
C LEU A 112 0.00 5.18 -3.37
N ALA A 113 1.09 5.91 -3.21
CA ALA A 113 1.12 7.35 -3.44
C ALA A 113 1.70 7.61 -4.83
N LYS A 114 0.88 8.13 -5.75
CA LYS A 114 1.39 8.50 -7.08
C LYS A 114 2.56 9.46 -6.91
N PRO A 115 3.67 9.25 -7.65
CA PRO A 115 4.79 10.17 -7.62
C PRO A 115 4.31 11.58 -8.00
N GLU A 116 4.93 12.59 -7.42
CA GLU A 116 4.72 13.97 -7.86
C GLU A 116 5.23 14.08 -9.29
N GLU A 117 4.31 14.17 -10.24
CA GLU A 117 4.66 14.41 -11.63
C GLU A 117 5.34 15.77 -11.74
N LYS A 118 6.57 15.77 -12.25
CA LYS A 118 7.34 17.02 -12.43
C LYS A 118 6.65 17.94 -13.43
N GLU A 119 6.00 17.39 -14.43
CA GLU A 119 5.25 18.13 -15.46
C GLU A 119 3.87 17.52 -15.63
N VAL A 120 2.86 18.39 -15.72
CA VAL A 120 1.48 18.00 -15.99
C VAL A 120 1.33 17.69 -17.46
N CYS A 121 0.82 16.51 -17.81
CA CYS A 121 0.58 16.17 -19.19
C CYS A 121 -0.57 17.01 -19.79
N PRO A 122 -0.65 17.14 -21.13
CA PRO A 122 -1.69 17.96 -21.78
C PRO A 122 -3.12 17.57 -21.39
N GLU A 123 -3.38 16.28 -21.20
CA GLU A 123 -4.70 15.76 -20.79
C GLU A 123 -5.04 16.15 -19.35
N GLU A 124 -4.08 16.02 -18.43
CA GLU A 124 -4.26 16.44 -17.04
C GLU A 124 -4.48 17.96 -16.95
N ARG A 125 -3.76 18.75 -17.75
CA ARG A 125 -3.97 20.19 -17.83
C ARG A 125 -5.38 20.57 -18.29
N LYS A 126 -5.92 19.87 -19.31
CA LYS A 126 -7.31 20.05 -19.75
C LYS A 126 -8.31 19.70 -18.66
N MET A 127 -8.04 18.62 -17.90
CA MET A 127 -8.86 18.26 -16.76
C MET A 127 -8.83 19.36 -15.68
N ILE A 128 -7.66 19.88 -15.33
CA ILE A 128 -7.52 20.96 -14.35
C ILE A 128 -8.28 22.22 -14.81
N GLU A 129 -8.19 22.57 -16.10
CA GLU A 129 -8.93 23.68 -16.69
C GLU A 129 -10.44 23.47 -16.57
N ALA A 130 -10.94 22.29 -16.92
CA ALA A 130 -12.36 21.93 -16.80
C ALA A 130 -12.85 22.01 -15.34
N VAL A 131 -12.07 21.50 -14.39
CA VAL A 131 -12.35 21.62 -12.95
C VAL A 131 -12.39 23.10 -12.54
N GLY A 132 -11.42 23.90 -12.98
CA GLY A 132 -11.37 25.33 -12.70
C GLY A 132 -12.58 26.08 -13.20
N ILE A 133 -13.03 25.82 -14.43
CA ILE A 133 -14.24 26.42 -15.00
C ILE A 133 -15.48 25.99 -14.19
N ALA A 134 -15.63 24.71 -13.87
CA ALA A 134 -16.76 24.24 -13.08
C ALA A 134 -16.82 24.91 -11.69
N MET A 135 -15.67 25.05 -11.02
CA MET A 135 -15.57 25.73 -9.73
C MET A 135 -15.86 27.23 -9.84
N ALA A 136 -15.40 27.88 -10.90
CA ALA A 136 -15.70 29.30 -11.16
C ALA A 136 -17.19 29.52 -11.32
N ILE A 137 -17.89 28.69 -12.09
CA ILE A 137 -19.36 28.75 -12.24
C ILE A 137 -20.04 28.54 -10.89
N HIS A 138 -19.63 27.53 -10.11
CA HIS A 138 -20.20 27.28 -8.78
C HIS A 138 -20.04 28.49 -7.83
N LYS A 139 -18.87 29.11 -7.85
CA LYS A 139 -18.55 30.30 -7.02
C LYS A 139 -19.10 31.59 -7.57
N LYS A 140 -19.71 31.62 -8.77
CA LYS A 140 -20.16 32.82 -9.51
C LYS A 140 -19.03 33.83 -9.75
N THR A 141 -17.89 33.34 -10.17
CA THR A 141 -16.65 34.08 -10.39
C THR A 141 -15.98 33.61 -11.69
N SER A 142 -14.75 34.03 -11.99
CA SER A 142 -13.98 33.55 -13.12
C SER A 142 -12.66 32.89 -12.68
N LEU A 143 -12.14 31.95 -13.48
CA LEU A 143 -10.84 31.34 -13.25
C LEU A 143 -9.75 32.31 -13.74
N LYS A 144 -8.92 32.84 -12.84
CA LYS A 144 -7.80 33.72 -13.19
C LYS A 144 -6.74 33.03 -14.03
N SER A 145 -6.39 31.80 -13.59
CA SER A 145 -5.26 31.10 -14.22
C SER A 145 -5.28 29.60 -13.94
N VAL A 146 -5.24 28.80 -15.01
CA VAL A 146 -5.05 27.35 -14.93
C VAL A 146 -3.73 27.01 -14.21
N ASN A 147 -2.66 27.77 -14.45
CA ASN A 147 -1.37 27.55 -13.80
C ASN A 147 -1.43 27.80 -12.29
N CYS A 148 -2.25 28.76 -11.82
CA CYS A 148 -2.47 28.97 -10.38
C CYS A 148 -3.12 27.73 -9.78
N LEU A 149 -4.22 27.27 -10.37
CA LEU A 149 -4.94 26.08 -9.90
C LEU A 149 -4.07 24.80 -9.95
N GLU A 150 -3.23 24.64 -10.99
CA GLU A 150 -2.28 23.56 -11.09
C GLU A 150 -1.29 23.55 -9.91
N LYS A 151 -0.69 24.71 -9.61
CA LYS A 151 0.23 24.86 -8.48
C LYS A 151 -0.45 24.55 -7.15
N PHE A 152 -1.66 25.09 -6.95
CA PHE A 152 -2.46 24.79 -5.77
C PHE A 152 -2.72 23.30 -5.63
N LEU A 153 -3.21 22.63 -6.68
CA LEU A 153 -3.52 21.19 -6.63
C LEU A 153 -2.28 20.34 -6.38
N LYS A 154 -1.12 20.70 -6.95
CA LYS A 154 0.15 20.01 -6.65
C LYS A 154 0.52 20.16 -5.18
N LYS A 155 0.50 21.39 -4.63
CA LYS A 155 0.81 21.64 -3.21
C LYS A 155 -0.15 20.89 -2.28
N PHE A 156 -1.45 20.97 -2.58
CA PHE A 156 -2.50 20.29 -1.81
C PHE A 156 -2.31 18.78 -1.81
N LYS A 157 -2.09 18.17 -2.99
CA LYS A 157 -1.88 16.73 -3.15
C LYS A 157 -0.59 16.24 -2.46
N SER A 158 0.50 17.01 -2.57
CA SER A 158 1.76 16.71 -1.87
C SER A 158 1.54 16.69 -0.37
N ARG A 159 0.87 17.70 0.19
CA ARG A 159 0.56 17.79 1.60
C ARG A 159 -0.36 16.66 2.06
N TYR A 160 -1.44 16.40 1.33
CA TYR A 160 -2.36 15.29 1.55
C TYR A 160 -1.63 13.94 1.66
N ASN A 161 -0.74 13.64 0.71
CA ASN A 161 0.01 12.39 0.67
C ASN A 161 1.09 12.27 1.76
N SER A 162 1.50 13.39 2.39
CA SER A 162 2.52 13.39 3.43
C SER A 162 1.98 12.96 4.81
N TYR A 163 0.70 13.20 5.10
CA TYR A 163 0.11 12.95 6.42
C TYR A 163 0.10 11.51 6.86
N PRO A 164 -0.29 10.52 6.05
CA PRO A 164 -0.26 9.13 6.48
C PRO A 164 1.12 8.68 6.93
N LYS A 165 2.17 9.15 6.22
CA LYS A 165 3.55 8.84 6.56
C LYS A 165 4.01 9.47 7.89
N ALA A 166 3.45 10.62 8.23
CA ALA A 166 3.77 11.30 9.49
C ALA A 166 2.95 10.78 10.68
N ILE A 167 1.70 10.37 10.46
CA ILE A 167 0.74 10.05 11.53
C ILE A 167 0.76 8.56 11.86
N ILE A 168 0.64 7.69 10.86
CA ILE A 168 0.43 6.25 11.07
C ILE A 168 1.58 5.60 11.87
N PRO A 169 2.88 5.87 11.61
CA PRO A 169 3.95 5.27 12.39
C PRO A 169 3.94 5.68 13.88
N ASN A 170 3.43 6.87 14.19
CA ASN A 170 3.35 7.36 15.58
C ASN A 170 2.21 6.72 16.38
N ALA A 171 1.27 6.08 15.72
CA ALA A 171 0.14 5.37 16.33
C ALA A 171 0.26 3.84 16.17
N GLU A 172 1.47 3.32 15.89
CA GLU A 172 1.68 1.93 15.51
C GLU A 172 1.17 0.96 16.57
N ASP A 173 1.45 1.23 17.84
CA ASP A 173 1.09 0.34 18.95
C ASP A 173 -0.44 0.25 19.12
N GLU A 174 -1.16 1.36 18.91
CA GLU A 174 -2.61 1.45 19.15
C GLU A 174 -3.45 0.91 17.99
N ILE A 175 -2.96 1.06 16.75
CA ILE A 175 -3.77 0.70 15.57
C ILE A 175 -3.33 -0.60 14.89
N SER A 176 -2.21 -1.19 15.34
CA SER A 176 -1.61 -2.37 14.71
C SER A 176 -2.57 -3.56 14.62
N GLU A 177 -3.26 -3.88 15.72
CA GLU A 177 -4.23 -4.98 15.78
C GLU A 177 -5.46 -4.69 14.92
N LEU A 178 -5.97 -3.45 14.96
CA LEU A 178 -7.13 -3.04 14.17
C LEU A 178 -6.86 -3.17 12.67
N LEU A 179 -5.62 -2.89 12.22
CA LEU A 179 -5.24 -2.99 10.82
C LEU A 179 -5.15 -4.43 10.31
N GLU A 180 -4.94 -5.41 11.18
CA GLU A 180 -4.89 -6.82 10.77
C GLU A 180 -6.23 -7.32 10.26
N ASP A 181 -7.33 -6.80 10.78
CA ASP A 181 -8.70 -7.20 10.44
C ASP A 181 -9.28 -6.38 9.27
N LEU A 182 -8.69 -5.23 8.92
CA LEU A 182 -9.16 -4.43 7.79
C LEU A 182 -8.75 -5.06 6.45
N ASP A 183 -9.66 -5.12 5.49
CA ASP A 183 -9.30 -5.48 4.12
C ASP A 183 -8.55 -4.34 3.38
N PHE A 184 -8.18 -4.58 2.12
CA PHE A 184 -7.40 -3.61 1.35
C PHE A 184 -8.17 -2.29 1.14
N GLU A 185 -9.46 -2.36 0.83
CA GLU A 185 -10.29 -1.19 0.54
C GLU A 185 -10.50 -0.34 1.80
N TYR A 186 -10.80 -0.98 2.94
CA TYR A 186 -10.92 -0.26 4.22
C TYR A 186 -9.59 0.33 4.68
N SER A 187 -8.46 -0.35 4.47
CA SER A 187 -7.15 0.21 4.78
C SER A 187 -6.83 1.43 3.93
N LYS A 188 -7.19 1.41 2.64
CA LYS A 188 -7.08 2.56 1.74
C LYS A 188 -7.96 3.71 2.20
N SER A 189 -9.24 3.43 2.48
CA SER A 189 -10.20 4.42 2.98
C SER A 189 -9.74 5.06 4.29
N MET A 190 -9.17 4.27 5.20
CA MET A 190 -8.58 4.79 6.43
C MET A 190 -7.45 5.78 6.16
N ILE A 191 -6.51 5.43 5.27
CA ILE A 191 -5.41 6.32 4.88
C ILE A 191 -5.94 7.63 4.29
N GLU A 192 -6.91 7.55 3.39
CA GLU A 192 -7.54 8.71 2.78
C GLU A 192 -8.25 9.57 3.82
N THR A 193 -8.94 8.95 4.78
CA THR A 193 -9.62 9.64 5.88
C THR A 193 -8.62 10.34 6.80
N ILE A 194 -7.53 9.69 7.18
CA ILE A 194 -6.45 10.31 7.97
C ILE A 194 -5.89 11.53 7.25
N SER A 195 -5.60 11.40 5.94
CA SER A 195 -5.08 12.52 5.14
C SER A 195 -6.06 13.69 5.10
N PHE A 196 -7.35 13.40 4.92
CA PHE A 196 -8.41 14.42 4.88
C PHE A 196 -8.56 15.15 6.22
N LEU A 197 -8.65 14.40 7.32
CA LEU A 197 -8.78 15.00 8.66
C LEU A 197 -7.55 15.82 9.03
N ALA A 198 -6.36 15.33 8.70
CA ALA A 198 -5.12 16.06 8.95
C ALA A 198 -5.01 17.36 8.13
N LEU A 199 -5.55 17.37 6.90
CA LEU A 199 -5.67 18.60 6.12
C LEU A 199 -6.61 19.63 6.74
N LEU A 200 -7.71 19.18 7.36
CA LEU A 200 -8.63 20.09 8.06
C LEU A 200 -7.99 20.68 9.33
N ASP A 201 -7.07 19.95 9.95
CA ASP A 201 -6.34 20.41 11.15
C ASP A 201 -5.05 21.20 10.79
N ASP A 202 -4.70 21.29 9.49
CA ASP A 202 -3.52 22.03 9.04
C ASP A 202 -3.71 23.53 9.27
N LYS A 203 -2.62 24.22 9.64
CA LYS A 203 -2.59 25.69 9.81
C LYS A 203 -2.65 26.46 8.50
N THR A 204 -2.49 25.77 7.36
CA THR A 204 -2.57 26.37 6.02
C THR A 204 -4.01 26.72 5.69
N ASP A 205 -4.28 27.98 5.35
CA ASP A 205 -5.59 28.38 4.86
C ASP A 205 -5.76 27.95 3.39
N TRP A 206 -6.12 26.67 3.21
CA TRP A 206 -6.35 26.09 1.89
C TRP A 206 -7.46 26.78 1.11
N GLN A 207 -8.43 27.32 1.82
CA GLN A 207 -9.53 28.06 1.19
C GLN A 207 -9.07 29.39 0.62
N GLN A 208 -8.24 30.12 1.36
CA GLN A 208 -7.64 31.36 0.88
C GLN A 208 -6.75 31.09 -0.33
N GLU A 209 -5.84 30.12 -0.25
CA GLU A 209 -4.95 29.79 -1.37
C GLU A 209 -5.73 29.36 -2.63
N LEU A 210 -6.82 28.61 -2.47
CA LEU A 210 -7.68 28.25 -3.59
C LEU A 210 -8.38 29.49 -4.17
N ASN A 211 -8.85 30.39 -3.31
CA ASN A 211 -9.55 31.61 -3.76
C ASN A 211 -8.65 32.55 -4.56
N GLU A 212 -7.34 32.56 -4.31
CA GLU A 212 -6.39 33.36 -5.10
C GLU A 212 -6.37 32.99 -6.59
N CYS A 213 -6.83 31.79 -6.95
CA CYS A 213 -6.91 31.33 -8.34
C CYS A 213 -8.20 31.76 -9.06
N PHE A 214 -9.11 32.46 -8.35
CA PHE A 214 -10.39 32.95 -8.88
C PHE A 214 -10.52 34.46 -8.66
N ASP A 215 -11.34 35.14 -9.51
CA ASP A 215 -11.62 36.59 -9.38
C ASP A 215 -12.67 36.88 -8.34
#